data_0de0d6aa91e38bc463a11e103dc01090
#
_entry.id   0de0d6aa91e38bc463a11e103dc01090
#
_cell.length_a   1.000
_cell.length_b   1.000
_cell.length_c   1.000
_cell.angle_alpha   90.00
_cell.angle_beta   90.00
_cell.angle_gamma   90.00
#
_symmetry.space_group_name_H-M   'P 1'
#
loop_
_entity.id
_entity.type
_entity.pdbx_description
1 polymer ?
#
loop_
_entity_poly.entity_id
_entity_poly.type
_entity_poly.pdbx_seq_one_letter_code
_entity_poly.pdbx_strand_id
1 'polypeptide(L)'
;MATIVRVTPISGVHSEDPLCYILEIDDCKIMLDCGWDERFETDFLQALARVASSVDFVLLSHPDLPHLGALPYAVRRLGLDCPIISTRPVWQMGHLFMFDVFQSRKANEDFDVFSLDDIDSAFSEDRFSHLKYSQRYDLPGKGAGISVTPYVAGHMLGGTIWKIQKDTEEIVYAVDCNKSRERLLNGTVLESVCDQRPAVLITDAFNAQYTQKAKMSARVRELTECALSTLRNGGNVLMPIDTAGRVFEIMLILENRWKAEKLREQYPLVLLHYEAKNVIHYGKIATEWMRDGCKFSFESFHLAERLSTLDELTTSGSPTLVLSSFASLETGFARELFLRYAPRARARRSDFTPRGMGTDGLLTRATRCSSRSAHTRTPSVGCSWTSTCSTNRRRGYCRWSSTGECRCRARSWRRSRSSSERCGTQSSARFVRRERRGNGRRLRGPR
;
A
#
# COMPACT_ATOMS: atom_id res chain seq x y z
N MET A 1 -25.79 24.74 16.08
CA MET A 1 -26.10 23.34 16.48
C MET A 1 -24.79 22.62 16.68
N ALA A 2 -24.72 21.58 17.50
CA ALA A 2 -23.48 20.83 17.63
C ALA A 2 -23.30 19.95 16.37
N THR A 3 -22.12 19.99 15.74
CA THR A 3 -21.79 19.14 14.59
C THR A 3 -21.76 17.68 15.03
N ILE A 4 -22.46 16.82 14.30
CA ILE A 4 -22.47 15.37 14.55
C ILE A 4 -21.47 14.72 13.59
N VAL A 5 -20.48 14.05 14.16
CA VAL A 5 -19.46 13.31 13.40
C VAL A 5 -19.62 11.82 13.69
N ARG A 6 -19.76 11.02 12.62
CA ARG A 6 -19.78 9.55 12.71
C ARG A 6 -18.77 8.97 11.73
N VAL A 7 -18.01 7.99 12.19
CA VAL A 7 -17.08 7.21 11.36
C VAL A 7 -17.57 5.77 11.29
N THR A 8 -17.83 5.28 10.09
CA THR A 8 -18.25 3.91 9.84
C THR A 8 -17.21 3.22 8.97
N PRO A 9 -16.48 2.26 9.52
CA PRO A 9 -15.54 1.49 8.71
C PRO A 9 -16.28 0.52 7.80
N ILE A 10 -15.94 0.53 6.53
CA ILE A 10 -16.42 -0.44 5.54
C ILE A 10 -15.40 -1.59 5.45
N SER A 11 -14.12 -1.24 5.48
CA SER A 11 -12.97 -2.17 5.54
C SER A 11 -11.82 -1.55 6.34
N GLY A 12 -10.71 -2.28 6.54
CA GLY A 12 -9.52 -1.77 7.21
C GLY A 12 -9.57 -1.80 8.75
N VAL A 13 -10.48 -2.58 9.37
CA VAL A 13 -10.61 -2.67 10.85
C VAL A 13 -10.05 -3.97 11.39
N HIS A 14 -10.21 -5.06 10.65
CA HIS A 14 -9.78 -6.40 11.05
C HIS A 14 -8.52 -6.87 10.33
N SER A 15 -8.14 -6.17 9.28
CA SER A 15 -6.94 -6.38 8.47
C SER A 15 -6.27 -5.03 8.19
N GLU A 16 -5.02 -5.07 7.77
CA GLU A 16 -4.27 -3.87 7.40
C GLU A 16 -4.80 -3.25 6.10
N ASP A 17 -5.24 -4.10 5.17
CA ASP A 17 -5.78 -3.76 3.87
C ASP A 17 -7.09 -4.50 3.62
N PRO A 18 -7.92 -4.01 2.68
CA PRO A 18 -7.98 -2.68 2.05
C PRO A 18 -8.66 -1.63 2.94
N LEU A 19 -8.45 -0.35 2.66
CA LEU A 19 -8.98 0.76 3.44
C LEU A 19 -10.22 1.38 2.77
N CYS A 20 -11.30 1.51 3.54
CA CYS A 20 -12.50 2.25 3.13
C CYS A 20 -13.31 2.63 4.38
N TYR A 21 -13.53 3.92 4.58
CA TYR A 21 -14.31 4.44 5.70
C TYR A 21 -15.34 5.43 5.20
N ILE A 22 -16.52 5.46 5.83
CA ILE A 22 -17.50 6.52 5.63
C ILE A 22 -17.45 7.47 6.81
N LEU A 23 -17.11 8.71 6.53
CA LEU A 23 -17.15 9.82 7.46
C LEU A 23 -18.46 10.61 7.20
N GLU A 24 -19.38 10.56 8.15
CA GLU A 24 -20.60 11.35 8.11
C GLU A 24 -20.40 12.60 8.99
N ILE A 25 -20.59 13.76 8.39
CA ILE A 25 -20.57 15.06 9.09
C ILE A 25 -21.93 15.69 8.85
N ASP A 26 -22.78 15.67 9.87
CA ASP A 26 -24.20 15.98 9.76
C ASP A 26 -24.87 15.14 8.65
N ASP A 27 -25.30 15.75 7.54
CA ASP A 27 -25.99 15.08 6.42
C ASP A 27 -25.02 14.77 5.24
N CYS A 28 -23.74 15.15 5.33
CA CYS A 28 -22.74 14.92 4.29
C CYS A 28 -21.97 13.63 4.54
N LYS A 29 -21.92 12.76 3.55
CA LYS A 29 -21.17 11.49 3.58
C LYS A 29 -19.93 11.56 2.71
N ILE A 30 -18.78 11.47 3.34
CA ILE A 30 -17.48 11.47 2.69
C ILE A 30 -16.88 10.07 2.80
N MET A 31 -16.53 9.47 1.67
CA MET A 31 -15.76 8.23 1.63
C MET A 31 -14.29 8.56 1.72
N LEU A 32 -13.60 7.93 2.66
CA LEU A 32 -12.15 8.02 2.85
C LEU A 32 -11.53 6.73 2.31
N ASP A 33 -10.88 6.83 1.16
CA ASP A 33 -10.37 5.76 0.32
C ASP A 33 -11.45 4.76 -0.16
N CYS A 34 -11.13 4.05 -1.23
CA CYS A 34 -11.98 3.06 -1.90
C CYS A 34 -11.14 1.85 -2.30
N GLY A 35 -10.53 1.19 -1.31
CA GLY A 35 -9.57 0.15 -1.49
C GLY A 35 -10.15 -1.21 -1.84
N TRP A 36 -9.30 -2.06 -2.42
CA TRP A 36 -9.58 -3.48 -2.65
C TRP A 36 -8.33 -4.31 -2.38
N ASP A 37 -8.51 -5.63 -2.29
CA ASP A 37 -7.41 -6.57 -2.21
C ASP A 37 -7.03 -7.14 -3.59
N GLU A 38 -5.88 -7.79 -3.68
CA GLU A 38 -5.38 -8.35 -4.93
C GLU A 38 -6.22 -9.52 -5.48
N ARG A 39 -7.12 -10.11 -4.69
CA ARG A 39 -7.96 -11.22 -5.13
C ARG A 39 -9.13 -10.76 -5.98
N PHE A 40 -9.55 -9.51 -5.82
CA PHE A 40 -10.71 -8.94 -6.48
C PHE A 40 -12.01 -9.73 -6.24
N GLU A 41 -12.13 -10.32 -5.02
CA GLU A 41 -13.35 -11.02 -4.63
C GLU A 41 -14.47 -10.01 -4.38
N THR A 42 -15.53 -10.07 -5.20
CA THR A 42 -16.66 -9.13 -5.13
C THR A 42 -17.46 -9.24 -3.83
N ASP A 43 -17.46 -10.42 -3.20
CA ASP A 43 -18.10 -10.64 -1.90
C ASP A 43 -17.54 -9.72 -0.82
N PHE A 44 -16.28 -9.36 -0.91
CA PHE A 44 -15.63 -8.42 -0.01
C PHE A 44 -16.26 -7.01 -0.07
N LEU A 45 -16.80 -6.62 -1.22
CA LEU A 45 -17.39 -5.30 -1.45
C LEU A 45 -18.87 -5.18 -1.06
N GLN A 46 -19.49 -6.20 -0.46
CA GLN A 46 -20.90 -6.15 -0.09
C GLN A 46 -21.24 -4.99 0.88
N ALA A 47 -20.33 -4.66 1.80
CA ALA A 47 -20.51 -3.53 2.70
C ALA A 47 -20.46 -2.19 1.94
N LEU A 48 -19.52 -2.06 1.00
CA LEU A 48 -19.41 -0.91 0.12
C LEU A 48 -20.64 -0.75 -0.78
N ALA A 49 -21.16 -1.85 -1.35
CA ALA A 49 -22.32 -1.83 -2.22
C ALA A 49 -23.58 -1.24 -1.57
N ARG A 50 -23.70 -1.36 -0.24
CA ARG A 50 -24.86 -0.79 0.51
C ARG A 50 -24.80 0.72 0.66
N VAL A 51 -23.62 1.32 0.54
CA VAL A 51 -23.42 2.74 0.85
C VAL A 51 -22.96 3.56 -0.34
N ALA A 52 -22.35 2.95 -1.36
CA ALA A 52 -21.69 3.62 -2.48
C ALA A 52 -22.58 4.69 -3.16
N SER A 53 -23.84 4.36 -3.46
CA SER A 53 -24.78 5.29 -4.10
C SER A 53 -25.22 6.47 -3.22
N SER A 54 -24.94 6.42 -1.91
CA SER A 54 -25.29 7.48 -0.96
C SER A 54 -24.11 8.38 -0.58
N VAL A 55 -22.93 8.15 -1.14
CA VAL A 55 -21.73 8.95 -0.89
C VAL A 55 -21.81 10.25 -1.65
N ASP A 56 -21.46 11.34 -0.97
CA ASP A 56 -21.48 12.69 -1.56
C ASP A 56 -20.11 13.12 -2.09
N PHE A 57 -19.01 12.62 -1.50
CA PHE A 57 -17.62 12.89 -1.90
C PHE A 57 -16.70 11.70 -1.60
N VAL A 58 -15.66 11.53 -2.41
CA VAL A 58 -14.56 10.60 -2.13
C VAL A 58 -13.27 11.39 -1.92
N LEU A 59 -12.51 11.09 -0.86
CA LEU A 59 -11.15 11.57 -0.65
C LEU A 59 -10.19 10.40 -0.81
N LEU A 60 -9.29 10.47 -1.80
CA LEU A 60 -8.26 9.45 -2.00
C LEU A 60 -6.94 9.89 -1.37
N SER A 61 -6.35 9.03 -0.59
CA SER A 61 -5.09 9.32 0.12
C SER A 61 -3.86 8.84 -0.64
N HIS A 62 -3.88 7.65 -1.24
CA HIS A 62 -2.73 7.02 -1.90
C HIS A 62 -3.13 6.37 -3.23
N PRO A 63 -2.16 6.11 -4.15
CA PRO A 63 -2.44 5.67 -5.51
C PRO A 63 -2.43 4.14 -5.71
N ASP A 64 -2.37 3.35 -4.65
CA ASP A 64 -2.23 1.90 -4.71
C ASP A 64 -3.55 1.16 -4.45
N LEU A 65 -3.52 -0.15 -4.63
CA LEU A 65 -4.69 -1.02 -4.55
C LEU A 65 -5.46 -0.94 -3.23
N PRO A 66 -4.78 -0.93 -2.05
CA PRO A 66 -5.46 -0.82 -0.77
C PRO A 66 -6.28 0.46 -0.59
N HIS A 67 -5.99 1.52 -1.35
CA HIS A 67 -6.60 2.84 -1.19
C HIS A 67 -7.59 3.21 -2.29
N LEU A 68 -7.41 2.68 -3.52
CA LEU A 68 -8.29 3.06 -4.65
C LEU A 68 -8.71 1.88 -5.55
N GLY A 69 -8.30 0.67 -5.24
CA GLY A 69 -8.48 -0.48 -6.11
C GLY A 69 -9.93 -0.85 -6.45
N ALA A 70 -10.89 -0.49 -5.58
CA ALA A 70 -12.30 -0.75 -5.84
C ALA A 70 -12.98 0.36 -6.67
N LEU A 71 -12.28 1.48 -6.95
CA LEU A 71 -12.90 2.64 -7.60
C LEU A 71 -13.53 2.32 -8.98
N PRO A 72 -12.88 1.60 -9.93
CA PRO A 72 -13.49 1.26 -11.20
C PRO A 72 -14.77 0.43 -11.04
N TYR A 73 -14.73 -0.55 -10.14
CA TYR A 73 -15.89 -1.39 -9.86
C TYR A 73 -17.01 -0.61 -9.16
N ALA A 74 -16.67 0.25 -8.19
CA ALA A 74 -17.64 1.04 -7.45
C ALA A 74 -18.38 2.03 -8.34
N VAL A 75 -17.68 2.72 -9.24
CA VAL A 75 -18.27 3.64 -10.22
C VAL A 75 -19.16 2.87 -11.19
N ARG A 76 -18.69 1.76 -11.73
CA ARG A 76 -19.42 1.05 -12.79
C ARG A 76 -20.55 0.18 -12.28
N ARG A 77 -20.39 -0.50 -11.15
CA ARG A 77 -21.30 -1.54 -10.66
C ARG A 77 -22.08 -1.19 -9.39
N LEU A 78 -21.51 -0.33 -8.53
CA LEU A 78 -22.12 -0.02 -7.23
C LEU A 78 -22.82 1.34 -7.20
N GLY A 79 -22.84 2.06 -8.32
CA GLY A 79 -23.51 3.36 -8.46
C GLY A 79 -22.82 4.48 -7.66
N LEU A 80 -21.50 4.43 -7.51
CA LEU A 80 -20.71 5.53 -6.97
C LEU A 80 -20.64 6.65 -8.02
N ASP A 81 -21.43 7.71 -7.81
CA ASP A 81 -21.51 8.84 -8.74
C ASP A 81 -21.42 10.17 -7.99
N CYS A 82 -20.21 10.50 -7.55
CA CYS A 82 -19.93 11.71 -6.80
C CYS A 82 -18.52 12.25 -7.15
N PRO A 83 -18.23 13.53 -6.81
CA PRO A 83 -16.91 14.10 -6.99
C PRO A 83 -15.85 13.36 -6.18
N ILE A 84 -14.68 13.13 -6.80
CA ILE A 84 -13.51 12.51 -6.19
C ILE A 84 -12.44 13.57 -6.02
N ILE A 85 -11.86 13.67 -4.84
CA ILE A 85 -10.86 14.68 -4.51
C ILE A 85 -9.56 13.97 -4.19
N SER A 86 -8.49 14.37 -4.86
CA SER A 86 -7.15 13.81 -4.66
C SER A 86 -6.07 14.83 -5.00
N THR A 87 -4.82 14.50 -4.71
CA THR A 87 -3.69 15.17 -5.35
C THR A 87 -3.51 14.63 -6.77
N ARG A 88 -2.95 15.45 -7.67
CA ARG A 88 -2.73 15.01 -9.06
C ARG A 88 -1.85 13.77 -9.18
N PRO A 89 -0.78 13.58 -8.35
CA PRO A 89 -0.02 12.33 -8.42
C PRO A 89 -0.80 11.08 -7.97
N VAL A 90 -1.68 11.20 -6.99
CA VAL A 90 -2.54 10.07 -6.58
C VAL A 90 -3.44 9.64 -7.74
N TRP A 91 -4.08 10.60 -8.41
CA TRP A 91 -4.89 10.31 -9.60
C TRP A 91 -4.07 9.67 -10.72
N GLN A 92 -2.97 10.31 -11.16
CA GLN A 92 -2.20 9.85 -12.32
C GLN A 92 -1.51 8.50 -12.07
N MET A 93 -0.86 8.36 -10.91
CA MET A 93 -0.18 7.09 -10.58
C MET A 93 -1.19 5.98 -10.30
N GLY A 94 -2.33 6.31 -9.69
CA GLY A 94 -3.43 5.36 -9.48
C GLY A 94 -4.01 4.84 -10.79
N HIS A 95 -4.23 5.73 -11.76
CA HIS A 95 -4.67 5.36 -13.11
C HIS A 95 -3.68 4.39 -13.78
N LEU A 96 -2.39 4.76 -13.83
CA LEU A 96 -1.34 3.90 -14.41
C LEU A 96 -1.23 2.55 -13.66
N PHE A 97 -1.39 2.57 -12.35
CA PHE A 97 -1.36 1.36 -11.53
C PHE A 97 -2.53 0.42 -11.86
N MET A 98 -3.75 0.95 -11.97
CA MET A 98 -4.92 0.13 -12.30
C MET A 98 -4.85 -0.45 -13.71
N PHE A 99 -4.25 0.27 -14.67
CA PHE A 99 -3.93 -0.28 -15.99
C PHE A 99 -2.97 -1.47 -15.90
N ASP A 100 -1.87 -1.32 -15.16
CA ASP A 100 -0.89 -2.40 -14.98
C ASP A 100 -1.51 -3.62 -14.27
N VAL A 101 -2.38 -3.39 -13.27
CA VAL A 101 -3.17 -4.45 -12.61
C VAL A 101 -4.04 -5.19 -13.60
N PHE A 102 -4.84 -4.46 -14.39
CA PHE A 102 -5.75 -5.07 -15.37
C PHE A 102 -4.97 -5.91 -16.41
N GLN A 103 -3.93 -5.33 -17.01
CA GLN A 103 -3.12 -6.02 -18.03
C GLN A 103 -2.46 -7.28 -17.45
N SER A 104 -1.94 -7.17 -16.23
CA SER A 104 -1.30 -8.30 -15.54
C SER A 104 -2.28 -9.41 -15.21
N ARG A 105 -3.50 -9.08 -14.80
CA ARG A 105 -4.57 -10.05 -14.54
C ARG A 105 -5.03 -10.71 -15.83
N LYS A 106 -5.36 -9.89 -16.83
CA LYS A 106 -5.85 -10.39 -18.14
C LYS A 106 -4.83 -11.29 -18.85
N ALA A 107 -3.54 -11.07 -18.64
CA ALA A 107 -2.48 -11.91 -19.21
C ALA A 107 -2.40 -13.31 -18.55
N ASN A 108 -2.87 -13.45 -17.31
CA ASN A 108 -2.71 -14.68 -16.54
C ASN A 108 -4.02 -15.44 -16.30
N GLU A 109 -5.16 -14.77 -16.41
CA GLU A 109 -6.48 -15.33 -16.09
C GLU A 109 -7.59 -14.67 -16.92
N ASP A 110 -8.77 -15.25 -16.90
CA ASP A 110 -9.95 -14.64 -17.50
C ASP A 110 -10.57 -13.62 -16.53
N PHE A 111 -10.00 -12.42 -16.54
CA PHE A 111 -10.39 -11.34 -15.64
C PHE A 111 -11.48 -10.48 -16.27
N ASP A 112 -12.67 -10.46 -15.66
CA ASP A 112 -13.88 -9.77 -16.12
C ASP A 112 -14.54 -8.85 -15.07
N VAL A 113 -13.85 -8.62 -13.94
CA VAL A 113 -14.35 -7.82 -12.80
C VAL A 113 -14.58 -6.37 -13.20
N PHE A 114 -13.67 -5.80 -13.94
CA PHE A 114 -13.78 -4.48 -14.59
C PHE A 114 -12.95 -4.48 -15.89
N SER A 115 -13.21 -3.53 -16.75
CA SER A 115 -12.54 -3.34 -18.05
C SER A 115 -11.61 -2.12 -18.04
N LEU A 116 -10.85 -1.92 -19.12
CA LEU A 116 -10.09 -0.69 -19.34
C LEU A 116 -11.01 0.54 -19.42
N ASP A 117 -12.15 0.41 -20.10
CA ASP A 117 -13.13 1.48 -20.19
C ASP A 117 -13.73 1.85 -18.83
N ASP A 118 -13.87 0.86 -17.91
CA ASP A 118 -14.31 1.11 -16.54
C ASP A 118 -13.24 1.88 -15.74
N ILE A 119 -11.96 1.58 -15.98
CA ILE A 119 -10.85 2.34 -15.39
C ILE A 119 -10.86 3.77 -15.93
N ASP A 120 -10.91 3.98 -17.24
CA ASP A 120 -10.93 5.31 -17.85
C ASP A 120 -12.13 6.12 -17.39
N SER A 121 -13.31 5.51 -17.27
CA SER A 121 -14.51 6.15 -16.75
C SER A 121 -14.37 6.56 -15.29
N ALA A 122 -13.76 5.71 -14.45
CA ALA A 122 -13.57 5.99 -13.03
C ALA A 122 -12.54 7.10 -12.81
N PHE A 123 -11.50 7.16 -13.64
CA PHE A 123 -10.43 8.16 -13.57
C PHE A 123 -10.62 9.34 -14.53
N SER A 124 -11.83 9.55 -15.06
CA SER A 124 -12.15 10.72 -15.89
C SER A 124 -11.85 12.04 -15.15
N GLU A 125 -11.21 12.99 -15.83
CA GLU A 125 -10.89 14.33 -15.28
C GLU A 125 -12.13 15.05 -14.75
N ASP A 126 -13.30 14.84 -15.35
CA ASP A 126 -14.55 15.48 -14.95
C ASP A 126 -15.06 15.04 -13.57
N ARG A 127 -14.61 13.89 -13.09
CA ARG A 127 -14.94 13.36 -11.77
C ARG A 127 -13.99 13.85 -10.68
N PHE A 128 -12.81 14.35 -11.06
CA PHE A 128 -11.74 14.66 -10.13
C PHE A 128 -11.57 16.15 -9.87
N SER A 129 -11.36 16.48 -8.60
CA SER A 129 -10.85 17.77 -8.16
C SER A 129 -9.43 17.57 -7.64
N HIS A 130 -8.45 18.11 -8.37
CA HIS A 130 -7.02 17.97 -8.01
C HIS A 130 -6.57 19.10 -7.11
N LEU A 131 -6.06 18.78 -5.93
CA LEU A 131 -5.57 19.74 -4.97
C LEU A 131 -4.04 19.67 -4.83
N LYS A 132 -3.43 20.82 -4.58
CA LYS A 132 -2.03 20.88 -4.13
C LYS A 132 -1.94 20.75 -2.61
N TYR A 133 -0.80 20.32 -2.11
CA TYR A 133 -0.57 20.29 -0.65
C TYR A 133 -0.82 21.66 -0.02
N SER A 134 -1.46 21.64 1.15
CA SER A 134 -1.89 22.82 1.90
C SER A 134 -2.95 23.69 1.20
N GLN A 135 -3.50 23.27 0.08
CA GLN A 135 -4.59 23.95 -0.59
C GLN A 135 -5.92 23.60 0.10
N ARG A 136 -6.55 24.58 0.70
CA ARG A 136 -7.90 24.44 1.25
C ARG A 136 -8.93 24.39 0.12
N TYR A 137 -9.86 23.47 0.22
CA TYR A 137 -10.97 23.31 -0.71
C TYR A 137 -12.29 23.19 0.07
N ASP A 138 -13.21 24.12 -0.16
CA ASP A 138 -14.54 24.10 0.47
C ASP A 138 -15.47 23.24 -0.38
N LEU A 139 -16.10 22.24 0.24
CA LEU A 139 -16.95 21.28 -0.45
C LEU A 139 -18.26 21.94 -0.90
N PRO A 140 -18.71 21.69 -2.13
CA PRO A 140 -19.98 22.25 -2.63
C PRO A 140 -21.20 21.46 -2.12
N GLY A 141 -22.39 21.98 -2.37
CA GLY A 141 -23.66 21.29 -2.17
C GLY A 141 -23.90 20.84 -0.73
N LYS A 142 -24.09 19.55 -0.50
CA LYS A 142 -24.27 19.00 0.86
C LYS A 142 -23.03 19.14 1.74
N GLY A 143 -21.86 19.33 1.15
CA GLY A 143 -20.63 19.60 1.88
C GLY A 143 -20.45 21.05 2.30
N ALA A 144 -21.41 21.94 2.06
CA ALA A 144 -21.30 23.35 2.39
C ALA A 144 -20.91 23.58 3.87
N GLY A 145 -19.89 24.38 4.09
CA GLY A 145 -19.30 24.61 5.42
C GLY A 145 -18.27 23.58 5.85
N ILE A 146 -18.02 22.53 5.05
CA ILE A 146 -16.93 21.59 5.25
C ILE A 146 -15.80 21.95 4.30
N SER A 147 -14.59 22.02 4.82
CA SER A 147 -13.39 22.20 4.01
C SER A 147 -12.43 21.04 4.18
N VAL A 148 -11.73 20.70 3.09
CA VAL A 148 -10.71 19.64 3.08
C VAL A 148 -9.37 20.23 2.65
N THR A 149 -8.29 19.77 3.28
CA THR A 149 -6.93 20.24 2.98
C THR A 149 -5.98 19.05 2.98
N PRO A 150 -5.27 18.79 1.86
CA PRO A 150 -4.29 17.72 1.77
C PRO A 150 -2.95 18.14 2.35
N TYR A 151 -2.29 17.24 3.07
CA TYR A 151 -0.93 17.40 3.58
C TYR A 151 -0.09 16.18 3.24
N VAL A 152 1.24 16.34 3.27
CA VAL A 152 2.20 15.30 2.91
C VAL A 152 2.12 14.12 3.87
N ALA A 153 1.84 12.92 3.36
CA ALA A 153 1.92 11.67 4.13
C ALA A 153 3.35 11.10 4.15
N GLY A 154 4.17 11.37 3.11
CA GLY A 154 5.58 10.99 3.06
C GLY A 154 5.85 9.53 2.67
N HIS A 155 4.84 8.78 2.24
CA HIS A 155 4.95 7.37 1.89
C HIS A 155 5.09 7.15 0.38
N MET A 156 4.18 7.71 -0.41
CA MET A 156 4.17 7.63 -1.87
C MET A 156 4.09 9.02 -2.49
N LEU A 157 4.43 9.12 -3.78
CA LEU A 157 4.34 10.37 -4.52
C LEU A 157 2.89 10.87 -4.54
N GLY A 158 2.67 12.07 -4.00
CA GLY A 158 1.32 12.63 -3.84
C GLY A 158 0.54 12.10 -2.64
N GLY A 159 1.09 11.11 -1.91
CA GLY A 159 0.44 10.53 -0.71
C GLY A 159 0.03 11.59 0.30
N THR A 160 -1.19 11.48 0.82
CA THR A 160 -1.93 12.58 1.44
C THR A 160 -2.49 12.22 2.80
N ILE A 161 -2.26 13.09 3.77
CA ILE A 161 -3.08 13.20 4.98
C ILE A 161 -4.19 14.21 4.70
N TRP A 162 -5.42 13.86 4.98
CA TRP A 162 -6.56 14.76 4.84
C TRP A 162 -6.90 15.42 6.18
N LYS A 163 -6.89 16.75 6.21
CA LYS A 163 -7.49 17.55 7.28
C LYS A 163 -8.86 18.01 6.80
N ILE A 164 -9.90 17.59 7.52
CA ILE A 164 -11.30 17.89 7.23
C ILE A 164 -11.80 18.77 8.35
N GLN A 165 -12.34 19.92 8.03
CA GLN A 165 -12.76 20.89 9.02
C GLN A 165 -14.20 21.34 8.77
N LYS A 166 -14.99 21.36 9.84
CA LYS A 166 -16.30 21.99 9.87
C LYS A 166 -16.42 22.84 11.14
N ASP A 167 -16.70 24.12 10.99
CA ASP A 167 -16.71 25.08 12.09
C ASP A 167 -15.42 25.02 12.93
N THR A 168 -15.52 24.59 14.19
CA THR A 168 -14.40 24.43 15.12
C THR A 168 -13.88 22.98 15.22
N GLU A 169 -14.59 22.05 14.58
CA GLU A 169 -14.23 20.63 14.66
C GLU A 169 -13.26 20.27 13.54
N GLU A 170 -12.15 19.65 13.92
CA GLU A 170 -11.13 19.16 12.99
C GLU A 170 -11.08 17.65 13.04
N ILE A 171 -11.10 17.01 11.86
CA ILE A 171 -10.95 15.58 11.67
C ILE A 171 -9.71 15.36 10.81
N VAL A 172 -8.83 14.47 11.22
CA VAL A 172 -7.63 14.13 10.48
C VAL A 172 -7.69 12.67 10.06
N TYR A 173 -7.57 12.41 8.74
CA TYR A 173 -7.40 11.08 8.19
C TYR A 173 -5.94 10.93 7.76
N ALA A 174 -5.22 10.04 8.43
CA ALA A 174 -3.78 9.88 8.31
C ALA A 174 -3.41 8.41 8.30
N VAL A 175 -3.36 7.82 7.13
CA VAL A 175 -2.98 6.43 6.88
C VAL A 175 -1.68 6.38 6.09
N ASP A 176 -0.95 5.28 6.17
CA ASP A 176 0.33 5.05 5.48
C ASP A 176 1.33 6.20 5.59
N CYS A 177 1.43 6.76 6.80
CA CYS A 177 2.30 7.90 7.05
C CYS A 177 3.75 7.50 7.29
N ASN A 178 4.68 8.09 6.56
CA ASN A 178 6.11 7.90 6.75
C ASN A 178 6.76 9.15 7.37
N LYS A 179 7.23 9.03 8.60
CA LYS A 179 7.94 10.11 9.30
C LYS A 179 9.35 10.36 8.76
N SER A 180 9.95 9.37 8.13
CA SER A 180 11.34 9.42 7.70
C SER A 180 11.48 10.23 6.42
N ARG A 181 12.43 11.17 6.41
CA ARG A 181 12.84 11.85 5.19
C ARG A 181 13.58 10.87 4.28
N GLU A 182 13.12 10.71 3.06
CA GLU A 182 13.71 9.84 2.04
C GLU A 182 14.52 10.64 0.99
N ARG A 183 14.98 9.97 -0.05
CA ARG A 183 15.70 10.65 -1.13
C ARG A 183 14.75 11.40 -2.04
N LEU A 184 13.62 10.78 -2.34
CA LEU A 184 12.60 11.33 -3.22
C LEU A 184 11.64 12.25 -2.48
N LEU A 185 11.17 11.84 -1.30
CA LEU A 185 10.07 12.48 -0.58
C LEU A 185 10.53 13.06 0.77
N ASN A 186 9.84 14.11 1.19
CA ASN A 186 9.88 14.57 2.56
C ASN A 186 9.07 13.63 3.45
N GLY A 187 9.41 13.57 4.75
CA GLY A 187 8.59 12.87 5.72
C GLY A 187 7.25 13.56 5.96
N THR A 188 6.31 12.81 6.58
CA THR A 188 4.99 13.33 6.93
C THR A 188 5.05 14.57 7.81
N VAL A 189 4.06 15.43 7.67
CA VAL A 189 3.85 16.62 8.53
C VAL A 189 2.74 16.39 9.58
N LEU A 190 2.40 15.13 9.86
CA LEU A 190 1.31 14.76 10.76
C LEU A 190 1.36 15.48 12.11
N GLU A 191 2.55 15.64 12.71
CA GLU A 191 2.70 16.29 13.99
C GLU A 191 2.19 17.74 13.96
N SER A 192 2.54 18.51 12.90
CA SER A 192 2.08 19.89 12.74
C SER A 192 0.60 19.98 12.36
N VAL A 193 0.07 19.00 11.62
CA VAL A 193 -1.37 18.95 11.29
C VAL A 193 -2.21 18.70 12.54
N CYS A 194 -1.69 17.94 13.49
CA CYS A 194 -2.38 17.59 14.75
C CYS A 194 -2.10 18.54 15.91
N ASP A 195 -1.33 19.61 15.73
CA ASP A 195 -0.95 20.56 16.80
C ASP A 195 -2.18 21.16 17.55
N GLN A 196 -3.26 21.39 16.83
CA GLN A 196 -4.51 21.93 17.38
C GLN A 196 -5.40 20.87 18.04
N ARG A 197 -4.91 19.63 18.15
CA ARG A 197 -5.63 18.50 18.76
C ARG A 197 -6.97 18.24 18.07
N PRO A 198 -6.97 17.60 16.91
CA PRO A 198 -8.19 17.30 16.17
C PRO A 198 -9.21 16.55 17.05
N ALA A 199 -10.49 16.79 16.80
CA ALA A 199 -11.58 16.11 17.50
C ALA A 199 -11.56 14.60 17.22
N VAL A 200 -11.15 14.22 15.99
CA VAL A 200 -11.03 12.82 15.56
C VAL A 200 -9.73 12.66 14.77
N LEU A 201 -8.97 11.62 15.11
CA LEU A 201 -7.84 11.14 14.30
C LEU A 201 -8.16 9.70 13.86
N ILE A 202 -8.23 9.50 12.54
CA ILE A 202 -8.37 8.18 11.91
C ILE A 202 -6.99 7.83 11.36
N THR A 203 -6.40 6.75 11.83
CA THR A 203 -5.06 6.30 11.43
C THR A 203 -5.02 4.79 11.42
N ASP A 204 -4.08 4.23 10.65
CA ASP A 204 -3.79 2.81 10.65
C ASP A 204 -2.84 2.40 11.78
N ALA A 205 -2.75 1.09 12.01
CA ALA A 205 -1.81 0.49 12.94
C ALA A 205 -0.74 -0.37 12.23
N PHE A 206 -0.65 -0.24 10.90
CA PHE A 206 0.20 -1.06 10.04
C PHE A 206 1.63 -1.18 10.54
N ASN A 207 2.23 -0.05 10.92
CA ASN A 207 3.60 0.00 11.40
C ASN A 207 3.73 0.00 12.95
N ALA A 208 2.65 -0.20 13.70
CA ALA A 208 2.66 -0.07 15.16
C ALA A 208 3.62 -1.05 15.87
N GLN A 209 3.81 -2.25 15.32
CA GLN A 209 4.73 -3.26 15.83
C GLN A 209 6.14 -3.14 15.27
N TYR A 210 6.35 -2.23 14.33
CA TYR A 210 7.59 -2.12 13.58
C TYR A 210 8.60 -1.22 14.28
N THR A 211 9.60 -1.81 14.91
CA THR A 211 10.69 -1.06 15.52
C THR A 211 11.87 -1.01 14.55
N GLN A 212 12.08 0.12 13.90
CA GLN A 212 13.25 0.33 13.04
C GLN A 212 14.53 0.34 13.85
N LYS A 213 15.33 -0.73 13.76
CA LYS A 213 16.62 -0.82 14.44
C LYS A 213 17.79 -0.25 13.63
N ALA A 214 17.69 -0.25 12.30
CA ALA A 214 18.78 0.15 11.43
C ALA A 214 18.52 1.51 10.78
N LYS A 215 19.57 2.33 10.65
CA LYS A 215 19.52 3.61 9.92
C LYS A 215 19.20 3.34 8.44
N MET A 216 18.46 4.25 7.80
CA MET A 216 18.11 4.17 6.37
C MET A 216 19.37 3.93 5.49
N SER A 217 20.47 4.63 5.75
CA SER A 217 21.72 4.48 5.00
C SER A 217 22.31 3.06 5.08
N ALA A 218 22.16 2.39 6.23
CA ALA A 218 22.61 1.01 6.39
C ALA A 218 21.72 0.04 5.59
N ARG A 219 20.40 0.22 5.62
CA ARG A 219 19.44 -0.59 4.84
C ARG A 219 19.65 -0.45 3.34
N VAL A 220 19.88 0.79 2.86
CA VAL A 220 20.17 1.05 1.46
C VAL A 220 21.49 0.40 1.03
N ARG A 221 22.51 0.49 1.86
CA ARG A 221 23.78 -0.18 1.58
C ARG A 221 23.59 -1.69 1.50
N GLU A 222 22.92 -2.29 2.44
CA GLU A 222 22.61 -3.73 2.47
C GLU A 222 21.87 -4.18 1.20
N LEU A 223 20.81 -3.44 0.80
CA LEU A 223 20.05 -3.68 -0.43
C LEU A 223 20.98 -3.68 -1.65
N THR A 224 21.76 -2.63 -1.82
CA THR A 224 22.61 -2.46 -3.00
C THR A 224 23.80 -3.45 -3.03
N GLU A 225 24.40 -3.77 -1.88
CA GLU A 225 25.46 -4.77 -1.79
C GLU A 225 24.95 -6.19 -2.06
N CYS A 226 23.74 -6.53 -1.57
CA CYS A 226 23.12 -7.81 -1.87
C CYS A 226 22.87 -7.97 -3.38
N ALA A 227 22.32 -6.94 -4.02
CA ALA A 227 22.11 -6.92 -5.47
C ALA A 227 23.43 -7.07 -6.23
N LEU A 228 24.43 -6.24 -5.92
CA LEU A 228 25.75 -6.27 -6.59
C LEU A 228 26.50 -7.59 -6.36
N SER A 229 26.42 -8.16 -5.16
CA SER A 229 27.00 -9.47 -4.89
C SER A 229 26.40 -10.56 -5.77
N THR A 230 25.09 -10.53 -6.02
CA THR A 230 24.41 -11.47 -6.91
C THR A 230 24.85 -11.30 -8.36
N LEU A 231 24.87 -10.05 -8.86
CA LEU A 231 25.28 -9.74 -10.22
C LEU A 231 26.76 -10.11 -10.48
N ARG A 232 27.66 -9.76 -9.56
CA ARG A 232 29.11 -10.11 -9.64
C ARG A 232 29.37 -11.61 -9.66
N ASN A 233 28.44 -12.40 -9.12
CA ASN A 233 28.50 -13.86 -9.17
C ASN A 233 27.79 -14.45 -10.40
N GLY A 234 27.43 -13.64 -11.40
CA GLY A 234 26.80 -14.07 -12.63
C GLY A 234 25.31 -14.40 -12.50
N GLY A 235 24.64 -13.97 -11.41
CA GLY A 235 23.20 -14.18 -11.21
C GLY A 235 22.38 -12.95 -11.55
N ASN A 236 21.16 -13.14 -12.02
CA ASN A 236 20.18 -12.07 -12.19
C ASN A 236 19.51 -11.69 -10.85
N VAL A 237 19.08 -10.43 -10.75
CA VAL A 237 18.34 -9.92 -9.60
C VAL A 237 16.96 -9.53 -10.04
N LEU A 238 15.92 -10.10 -9.41
CA LEU A 238 14.54 -9.67 -9.54
C LEU A 238 14.14 -8.90 -8.28
N MET A 239 13.65 -7.69 -8.46
CA MET A 239 13.05 -6.85 -7.42
C MET A 239 11.58 -6.62 -7.77
N PRO A 240 10.66 -7.39 -7.21
CA PRO A 240 9.22 -7.15 -7.36
C PRO A 240 8.85 -5.80 -6.74
N ILE A 241 8.11 -4.98 -7.47
CA ILE A 241 7.74 -3.64 -7.03
C ILE A 241 6.44 -3.19 -7.71
N ASP A 242 5.61 -2.47 -6.97
CA ASP A 242 4.36 -1.94 -7.49
C ASP A 242 4.57 -0.64 -8.26
N THR A 243 3.78 -0.47 -9.31
CA THR A 243 3.87 0.66 -10.24
C THR A 243 3.63 2.00 -9.56
N ALA A 244 2.66 2.08 -8.63
CA ALA A 244 2.34 3.29 -7.90
C ALA A 244 3.08 3.44 -6.56
N GLY A 245 3.73 2.39 -6.08
CA GLY A 245 4.36 2.35 -4.77
C GLY A 245 5.69 3.12 -4.71
N ARG A 246 6.71 2.44 -4.23
CA ARG A 246 8.03 3.03 -3.99
C ARG A 246 8.99 2.92 -5.17
N VAL A 247 8.47 2.71 -6.38
CA VAL A 247 9.27 2.48 -7.59
C VAL A 247 10.32 3.58 -7.80
N PHE A 248 9.93 4.84 -7.68
CA PHE A 248 10.84 5.97 -7.90
C PHE A 248 11.95 6.08 -6.84
N GLU A 249 11.65 5.81 -5.56
CA GLU A 249 12.66 5.81 -4.50
C GLU A 249 13.71 4.72 -4.73
N ILE A 250 13.26 3.50 -5.08
CA ILE A 250 14.15 2.37 -5.36
C ILE A 250 14.98 2.63 -6.63
N MET A 251 14.36 3.17 -7.68
CA MET A 251 15.08 3.55 -8.91
C MET A 251 16.15 4.59 -8.62
N LEU A 252 15.85 5.61 -7.81
CA LEU A 252 16.80 6.65 -7.43
C LEU A 252 17.98 6.09 -6.60
N ILE A 253 17.70 5.16 -5.70
CA ILE A 253 18.72 4.45 -4.91
C ILE A 253 19.67 3.68 -5.83
N LEU A 254 19.12 2.89 -6.75
CA LEU A 254 19.91 2.08 -7.68
C LEU A 254 20.68 2.97 -8.66
N GLU A 255 20.03 3.97 -9.25
CA GLU A 255 20.67 4.88 -10.20
C GLU A 255 21.88 5.60 -9.59
N ASN A 256 21.74 6.12 -8.36
CA ASN A 256 22.84 6.78 -7.66
C ASN A 256 24.01 5.82 -7.42
N ARG A 257 23.74 4.56 -7.07
CA ARG A 257 24.79 3.55 -6.87
C ARG A 257 25.47 3.17 -8.19
N TRP A 258 24.68 2.95 -9.25
CA TRP A 258 25.20 2.59 -10.57
C TRP A 258 26.03 3.69 -11.20
N LYS A 259 25.62 4.95 -11.06
CA LYS A 259 26.41 6.11 -11.52
C LYS A 259 27.71 6.24 -10.75
N ALA A 260 27.70 6.09 -9.42
CA ALA A 260 28.88 6.21 -8.58
C ALA A 260 29.96 5.16 -8.91
N GLU A 261 29.55 3.94 -9.22
CA GLU A 261 30.47 2.84 -9.53
C GLU A 261 30.65 2.58 -11.04
N LYS A 262 29.99 3.38 -11.92
CA LYS A 262 30.04 3.24 -13.39
C LYS A 262 29.63 1.85 -13.90
N LEU A 263 28.55 1.29 -13.32
CA LEU A 263 28.13 -0.09 -13.56
C LEU A 263 27.18 -0.27 -14.73
N ARG A 264 26.72 0.80 -15.38
CA ARG A 264 25.63 0.79 -16.38
C ARG A 264 25.85 -0.19 -17.51
N GLU A 265 27.07 -0.26 -18.05
CA GLU A 265 27.42 -1.13 -19.18
C GLU A 265 27.61 -2.58 -18.74
N GLN A 266 28.05 -2.78 -17.50
CA GLN A 266 28.36 -4.11 -16.98
C GLN A 266 27.14 -4.84 -16.46
N TYR A 267 26.22 -4.12 -15.80
CA TYR A 267 25.01 -4.66 -15.18
C TYR A 267 23.81 -3.80 -15.55
N PRO A 268 23.05 -4.15 -16.57
CA PRO A 268 21.87 -3.42 -16.98
C PRO A 268 20.83 -3.32 -15.86
N LEU A 269 20.21 -2.14 -15.72
CA LEU A 269 19.02 -1.94 -14.90
C LEU A 269 17.80 -1.90 -15.83
N VAL A 270 16.80 -2.69 -15.55
CA VAL A 270 15.57 -2.76 -16.36
C VAL A 270 14.35 -2.49 -15.48
N LEU A 271 13.46 -1.63 -15.97
CA LEU A 271 12.11 -1.49 -15.45
C LEU A 271 11.16 -2.21 -16.41
N LEU A 272 10.52 -3.27 -15.92
CA LEU A 272 9.60 -4.10 -16.69
C LEU A 272 8.18 -4.01 -16.09
N HIS A 273 7.38 -3.13 -16.66
CA HIS A 273 5.97 -2.89 -16.34
C HIS A 273 5.20 -2.64 -17.62
N TYR A 274 3.90 -2.93 -17.67
CA TYR A 274 3.08 -2.61 -18.84
C TYR A 274 3.07 -1.11 -19.15
N GLU A 275 3.16 -0.27 -18.11
CA GLU A 275 3.14 1.20 -18.20
C GLU A 275 4.52 1.84 -17.93
N ALA A 276 5.62 1.13 -18.15
CA ALA A 276 6.97 1.59 -17.78
C ALA A 276 7.31 2.99 -18.32
N LYS A 277 6.99 3.28 -19.59
CA LYS A 277 7.27 4.58 -20.22
C LYS A 277 6.45 5.70 -19.61
N ASN A 278 5.15 5.47 -19.40
CA ASN A 278 4.23 6.45 -18.83
C ASN A 278 4.57 6.76 -17.38
N VAL A 279 4.94 5.75 -16.59
CA VAL A 279 5.43 5.91 -15.21
C VAL A 279 6.66 6.81 -15.18
N ILE A 280 7.66 6.54 -16.00
CA ILE A 280 8.90 7.36 -16.05
C ILE A 280 8.62 8.76 -16.59
N HIS A 281 7.79 8.89 -17.61
CA HIS A 281 7.39 10.19 -18.14
C HIS A 281 6.73 11.03 -17.05
N TYR A 282 5.78 10.45 -16.32
CA TYR A 282 5.11 11.15 -15.23
C TYR A 282 6.08 11.52 -14.10
N GLY A 283 6.95 10.60 -13.69
CA GLY A 283 7.97 10.89 -12.68
C GLY A 283 8.85 12.10 -13.03
N LYS A 284 9.15 12.31 -14.31
CA LYS A 284 9.95 13.47 -14.77
C LYS A 284 9.22 14.80 -14.66
N ILE A 285 7.89 14.83 -14.80
CA ILE A 285 7.09 16.05 -14.74
C ILE A 285 6.58 16.35 -13.33
N ALA A 286 6.47 15.35 -12.46
CA ALA A 286 5.92 15.48 -11.11
C ALA A 286 6.95 15.97 -10.06
N THR A 287 7.99 16.70 -10.50
CA THR A 287 9.09 17.13 -9.63
C THR A 287 8.67 18.10 -8.52
N GLU A 288 7.59 18.85 -8.72
CA GLU A 288 7.04 19.76 -7.70
C GLU A 288 6.52 19.00 -6.44
N TRP A 289 6.21 17.72 -6.57
CA TRP A 289 5.74 16.83 -5.50
C TRP A 289 6.87 16.11 -4.76
N MET A 290 8.09 16.27 -5.27
CA MET A 290 9.29 15.67 -4.72
C MET A 290 9.99 16.65 -3.78
N ARG A 291 10.97 16.13 -3.07
CA ARG A 291 11.81 16.91 -2.19
C ARG A 291 12.66 17.90 -2.99
N ASP A 292 12.83 19.10 -2.46
CA ASP A 292 13.72 20.12 -3.05
C ASP A 292 15.13 19.58 -3.32
N GLY A 293 15.63 19.88 -4.51
CA GLY A 293 16.95 19.44 -4.96
C GLY A 293 17.04 17.98 -5.38
N CYS A 294 15.94 17.25 -5.42
CA CYS A 294 15.91 15.90 -6.00
C CYS A 294 16.16 15.99 -7.52
N LYS A 295 17.26 15.39 -7.97
CA LYS A 295 17.58 15.29 -9.40
C LYS A 295 17.15 13.91 -9.90
N PHE A 296 16.23 13.90 -10.84
CA PHE A 296 15.58 12.73 -11.35
C PHE A 296 15.84 12.61 -12.85
N SER A 297 16.63 11.62 -13.29
CA SER A 297 16.91 11.43 -14.71
C SER A 297 16.49 10.06 -15.25
N PHE A 298 16.68 9.02 -14.43
CA PHE A 298 16.45 7.59 -14.77
C PHE A 298 17.04 7.13 -16.10
N GLU A 299 18.09 7.79 -16.57
CA GLU A 299 18.77 7.43 -17.81
C GLU A 299 19.51 6.09 -17.72
N SER A 300 19.76 5.60 -16.50
CA SER A 300 20.43 4.33 -16.28
C SER A 300 19.51 3.13 -16.50
N PHE A 301 18.20 3.35 -16.59
CA PHE A 301 17.22 2.28 -16.74
C PHE A 301 16.83 2.05 -18.21
N HIS A 302 16.80 0.79 -18.61
CA HIS A 302 16.13 0.34 -19.81
C HIS A 302 14.66 0.09 -19.51
N LEU A 303 13.75 0.61 -20.35
CA LEU A 303 12.31 0.45 -20.16
C LEU A 303 11.81 -0.69 -21.02
N ALA A 304 11.15 -1.65 -20.41
CA ALA A 304 10.55 -2.79 -21.08
C ALA A 304 9.07 -2.90 -20.69
N GLU A 305 8.21 -3.08 -21.69
CA GLU A 305 6.77 -3.26 -21.53
C GLU A 305 6.32 -4.67 -21.94
N ARG A 306 7.29 -5.50 -22.34
CA ARG A 306 7.08 -6.89 -22.74
C ARG A 306 8.30 -7.74 -22.36
N LEU A 307 8.06 -9.02 -22.09
CA LEU A 307 9.15 -9.96 -21.83
C LEU A 307 10.10 -10.15 -23.00
N SER A 308 9.59 -10.09 -24.24
CA SER A 308 10.44 -10.14 -25.43
C SER A 308 11.51 -9.04 -25.45
N THR A 309 11.13 -7.82 -25.05
CA THR A 309 12.09 -6.70 -24.94
C THR A 309 13.14 -6.98 -23.86
N LEU A 310 12.75 -7.58 -22.74
CA LEU A 310 13.73 -8.03 -21.73
C LEU A 310 14.66 -9.12 -22.28
N ASP A 311 14.10 -10.10 -23.00
CA ASP A 311 14.87 -11.20 -23.57
C ASP A 311 15.89 -10.65 -24.60
N GLU A 312 15.54 -9.66 -25.42
CA GLU A 312 16.44 -8.95 -26.33
C GLU A 312 17.57 -8.23 -25.57
N LEU A 313 17.24 -7.49 -24.50
CA LEU A 313 18.23 -6.78 -23.67
C LEU A 313 19.19 -7.73 -22.96
N THR A 314 18.73 -8.93 -22.63
CA THR A 314 19.54 -9.94 -21.91
C THR A 314 20.23 -10.95 -22.83
N THR A 315 20.07 -10.85 -24.12
CA THR A 315 20.69 -11.76 -25.14
C THR A 315 22.21 -11.81 -25.01
N SER A 316 22.85 -10.74 -24.55
CA SER A 316 24.31 -10.70 -24.28
C SER A 316 24.77 -11.61 -23.12
N GLY A 317 23.84 -12.20 -22.36
CA GLY A 317 24.16 -13.03 -21.20
C GLY A 317 24.66 -12.25 -19.99
N SER A 318 24.62 -10.92 -20.00
CA SER A 318 25.05 -10.09 -18.89
C SER A 318 24.09 -10.18 -17.71
N PRO A 319 24.57 -10.36 -16.47
CA PRO A 319 23.75 -10.36 -15.28
C PRO A 319 22.96 -9.05 -15.16
N THR A 320 21.65 -9.14 -14.99
CA THR A 320 20.72 -8.00 -15.09
C THR A 320 19.92 -7.85 -13.81
N LEU A 321 19.67 -6.60 -13.39
CA LEU A 321 18.73 -6.28 -12.33
C LEU A 321 17.42 -5.79 -12.95
N VAL A 322 16.32 -6.46 -12.62
CA VAL A 322 14.98 -6.15 -13.13
C VAL A 322 14.07 -5.72 -11.98
N LEU A 323 13.52 -4.51 -12.08
CA LEU A 323 12.37 -4.05 -11.30
C LEU A 323 11.11 -4.42 -12.07
N SER A 324 10.17 -5.08 -11.43
CA SER A 324 8.97 -5.57 -12.15
C SER A 324 7.75 -5.66 -11.26
N SER A 325 6.55 -5.44 -11.81
CA SER A 325 5.25 -5.61 -11.12
C SER A 325 4.86 -7.10 -11.06
N PHE A 326 4.25 -7.57 -9.96
CA PHE A 326 3.89 -6.88 -8.74
C PHE A 326 4.70 -7.41 -7.56
N ALA A 327 4.70 -6.63 -6.46
CA ALA A 327 5.43 -7.00 -5.23
C ALA A 327 4.92 -8.30 -4.60
N SER A 328 3.64 -8.63 -4.74
CA SER A 328 3.02 -9.84 -4.22
C SER A 328 3.47 -11.12 -4.91
N LEU A 329 3.91 -11.06 -6.16
CA LEU A 329 4.16 -12.22 -7.03
C LEU A 329 2.90 -13.04 -7.36
N GLU A 330 1.71 -12.54 -7.10
CA GLU A 330 0.44 -13.21 -7.45
C GLU A 330 0.17 -13.13 -8.95
N THR A 331 0.55 -12.03 -9.57
CA THR A 331 0.37 -11.75 -10.99
C THR A 331 1.49 -10.89 -11.55
N GLY A 332 1.42 -10.55 -12.84
CA GLY A 332 2.36 -9.64 -13.50
C GLY A 332 3.69 -10.27 -13.88
N PHE A 333 4.55 -9.45 -14.47
CA PHE A 333 5.85 -9.89 -14.96
C PHE A 333 6.79 -10.40 -13.87
N ALA A 334 6.66 -9.88 -12.64
CA ALA A 334 7.50 -10.35 -11.53
C ALA A 334 7.23 -11.83 -11.22
N ARG A 335 5.97 -12.28 -11.27
CA ARG A 335 5.60 -13.69 -11.12
C ARG A 335 6.21 -14.54 -12.23
N GLU A 336 6.11 -14.09 -13.49
CA GLU A 336 6.65 -14.84 -14.63
C GLU A 336 8.18 -14.96 -14.55
N LEU A 337 8.87 -13.87 -14.22
CA LEU A 337 10.33 -13.89 -14.02
C LEU A 337 10.75 -14.74 -12.83
N PHE A 338 9.98 -14.70 -11.75
CA PHE A 338 10.23 -15.56 -10.60
C PHE A 338 10.17 -17.04 -10.99
N LEU A 339 9.17 -17.46 -11.75
CA LEU A 339 9.04 -18.82 -12.24
C LEU A 339 10.18 -19.20 -13.21
N ARG A 340 10.67 -18.25 -14.02
CA ARG A 340 11.84 -18.48 -14.91
C ARG A 340 13.16 -18.61 -14.16
N TYR A 341 13.36 -17.82 -13.10
CA TYR A 341 14.62 -17.74 -12.37
C TYR A 341 14.75 -18.78 -11.24
N ALA A 342 13.65 -19.11 -10.57
CA ALA A 342 13.64 -20.03 -9.42
C ALA A 342 14.31 -21.40 -9.71
N PRO A 343 14.05 -22.07 -10.85
CA PRO A 343 14.70 -23.34 -11.18
C PRO A 343 16.22 -23.25 -11.40
N ARG A 344 16.70 -22.06 -11.75
CA ARG A 344 18.14 -21.78 -12.05
C ARG A 344 18.88 -21.20 -10.85
N ALA A 345 18.16 -20.83 -9.80
CA ALA A 345 18.74 -20.25 -8.61
C ALA A 345 19.66 -21.28 -7.93
N ARG A 346 20.98 -21.12 -8.06
CA ARG A 346 21.95 -21.84 -7.25
C ARG A 346 21.68 -21.48 -5.79
N ALA A 347 21.18 -22.43 -5.03
CA ALA A 347 20.88 -22.27 -3.62
C ALA A 347 22.17 -21.87 -2.86
N ARG A 348 22.40 -20.59 -2.65
CA ARG A 348 23.31 -20.12 -1.61
C ARG A 348 22.49 -20.03 -0.31
N ARG A 349 22.89 -20.83 0.67
CA ARG A 349 22.55 -20.60 2.07
C ARG A 349 23.16 -19.24 2.48
N SER A 350 22.38 -18.18 2.39
CA SER A 350 22.64 -16.99 3.18
C SER A 350 21.62 -17.01 4.33
N ASP A 351 22.11 -16.96 5.54
CA ASP A 351 21.30 -16.89 6.76
C ASP A 351 20.59 -15.53 6.90
N PHE A 352 19.98 -15.07 5.81
CA PHE A 352 19.19 -13.85 5.80
C PHE A 352 17.78 -14.19 6.27
N THR A 353 17.54 -14.02 7.55
CA THR A 353 16.18 -13.97 8.10
C THR A 353 15.64 -12.56 7.87
N PRO A 354 14.59 -12.37 7.06
CA PRO A 354 13.90 -11.09 6.96
C PRO A 354 13.08 -10.91 8.25
N ARG A 355 13.71 -10.40 9.30
CA ARG A 355 12.99 -9.86 10.45
C ARG A 355 12.87 -8.35 10.22
N GLY A 356 11.67 -7.90 9.88
CA GLY A 356 11.28 -6.52 10.05
C GLY A 356 11.50 -5.61 8.86
N MET A 357 10.95 -5.95 7.70
CA MET A 357 10.51 -4.98 6.73
C MET A 357 9.00 -5.09 6.64
N GLY A 358 8.29 -4.01 6.89
CA GLY A 358 6.89 -3.87 6.55
C GLY A 358 6.68 -4.12 5.06
N THR A 359 5.49 -4.01 4.53
CA THR A 359 5.13 -4.22 3.12
C THR A 359 6.00 -3.47 2.11
N ASP A 360 6.83 -2.54 2.59
CA ASP A 360 8.00 -1.98 1.92
C ASP A 360 9.22 -2.93 1.84
N GLY A 361 9.08 -4.17 2.23
CA GLY A 361 10.15 -5.15 2.30
C GLY A 361 10.49 -5.76 0.96
N LEU A 362 11.13 -5.00 0.13
CA LEU A 362 11.54 -5.30 -1.23
C LEU A 362 12.76 -6.21 -1.35
N LEU A 363 12.87 -7.21 -0.52
CA LEU A 363 13.74 -8.35 -0.75
C LEU A 363 12.98 -9.61 -0.37
N THR A 364 11.92 -9.88 -1.12
CA THR A 364 11.22 -11.14 -0.98
C THR A 364 12.11 -12.28 -1.44
N ARG A 365 12.26 -13.21 -0.55
CA ARG A 365 12.64 -14.61 -0.62
C ARG A 365 12.67 -15.26 -2.02
N ALA A 366 13.36 -14.72 -3.00
CA ALA A 366 13.69 -15.45 -4.23
C ALA A 366 14.76 -16.52 -4.02
N THR A 367 15.23 -16.78 -2.78
CA THR A 367 16.38 -17.63 -2.51
C THR A 367 16.17 -18.78 -1.54
N ARG A 368 14.94 -19.24 -1.26
CA ARG A 368 14.78 -20.49 -0.51
C ARG A 368 13.60 -21.33 -1.00
N CYS A 369 13.81 -22.02 -2.10
CA CYS A 369 13.20 -23.33 -2.29
C CYS A 369 14.34 -24.35 -2.33
N SER A 370 14.66 -24.94 -1.17
CA SER A 370 15.62 -26.04 -1.11
C SER A 370 14.97 -27.29 -1.67
N SER A 371 15.47 -27.75 -2.79
CA SER A 371 15.28 -29.10 -3.31
C SER A 371 15.72 -30.13 -2.26
N ARG A 372 14.77 -30.89 -1.71
CA ARG A 372 15.04 -32.27 -1.30
C ARG A 372 14.34 -33.20 -2.27
N SER A 373 15.20 -33.89 -3.00
CA SER A 373 15.01 -35.19 -3.69
C SER A 373 13.78 -35.34 -4.57
N ALA A 374 14.07 -35.43 -5.84
CA ALA A 374 13.27 -36.10 -6.87
C ALA A 374 12.91 -37.51 -6.45
N HIS A 375 11.63 -37.85 -6.56
CA HIS A 375 11.15 -39.02 -7.30
C HIS A 375 9.63 -38.92 -7.45
N THR A 376 9.23 -38.85 -8.70
CA THR A 376 7.98 -39.35 -9.31
C THR A 376 6.62 -38.96 -8.71
N ARG A 377 5.85 -38.32 -9.56
CA ARG A 377 4.38 -38.22 -9.70
C ARG A 377 3.81 -36.81 -9.53
N THR A 378 3.27 -36.35 -10.62
CA THR A 378 2.38 -35.15 -10.69
C THR A 378 1.29 -35.24 -9.63
N PRO A 379 1.07 -34.18 -8.88
CA PRO A 379 -0.26 -33.63 -8.69
C PRO A 379 -0.30 -32.09 -8.77
N SER A 380 -1.44 -31.61 -9.24
CA SER A 380 -1.90 -30.23 -9.17
C SER A 380 -1.77 -29.70 -7.73
N VAL A 381 -1.00 -28.67 -7.51
CA VAL A 381 -0.83 -28.05 -6.19
C VAL A 381 -1.40 -26.63 -6.24
N GLY A 382 -2.62 -26.51 -5.69
CA GLY A 382 -3.11 -25.25 -5.18
C GLY A 382 -2.37 -24.94 -3.87
N CYS A 383 -1.56 -23.91 -3.84
CA CYS A 383 -0.99 -23.38 -2.60
C CYS A 383 -1.87 -22.24 -2.09
N SER A 384 -2.73 -22.53 -1.13
CA SER A 384 -3.36 -21.51 -0.31
C SER A 384 -2.39 -21.14 0.83
N TRP A 385 -2.02 -19.88 0.93
CA TRP A 385 -1.26 -19.35 2.07
C TRP A 385 -2.24 -18.70 3.04
N THR A 386 -2.39 -19.28 4.20
CA THR A 386 -3.01 -18.63 5.34
C THR A 386 -1.94 -18.18 6.33
N SER A 387 -2.05 -16.93 6.72
CA SER A 387 -1.16 -16.19 7.59
C SER A 387 -1.16 -16.69 9.03
N THR A 388 0.03 -16.79 9.58
CA THR A 388 0.52 -16.48 10.92
C THR A 388 -0.36 -16.69 12.12
N CYS A 389 0.02 -17.69 12.90
CA CYS A 389 -0.24 -17.73 14.33
C CYS A 389 1.00 -17.17 15.06
N SER A 390 0.89 -15.97 15.66
CA SER A 390 1.87 -15.40 16.56
C SER A 390 1.45 -15.69 18.00
N THR A 391 2.08 -16.64 18.68
CA THR A 391 2.05 -16.68 20.13
C THR A 391 3.45 -16.91 20.69
N ASN A 392 3.74 -16.05 21.64
CA ASN A 392 4.95 -15.94 22.38
C ASN A 392 5.10 -17.09 23.40
N ARG A 393 6.31 -17.67 23.42
CA ARG A 393 7.00 -18.39 24.51
C ARG A 393 6.54 -19.79 24.94
N ARG A 394 7.53 -20.63 24.79
CA ARG A 394 7.89 -21.91 25.43
C ARG A 394 7.56 -23.16 24.62
N ARG A 395 8.64 -23.67 23.97
CA ARG A 395 8.91 -25.04 23.54
C ARG A 395 7.69 -25.97 23.45
N GLY A 396 7.11 -26.06 22.25
CA GLY A 396 6.22 -27.13 21.84
C GLY A 396 6.48 -27.43 20.37
N TYR A 397 6.89 -28.67 20.05
CA TYR A 397 7.08 -29.11 18.68
C TYR A 397 5.73 -29.40 18.03
N CYS A 398 5.45 -28.79 16.87
CA CYS A 398 4.35 -29.17 15.98
C CYS A 398 4.84 -30.20 14.99
N ARG A 399 4.17 -31.31 14.90
CA ARG A 399 4.39 -32.38 13.89
C ARG A 399 3.25 -32.29 12.87
N TRP A 400 3.59 -32.14 11.61
CA TRP A 400 2.63 -32.19 10.52
C TRP A 400 2.39 -33.64 10.09
N SER A 401 1.12 -34.04 9.91
CA SER A 401 0.75 -35.29 9.29
C SER A 401 0.50 -35.07 7.79
N SER A 402 0.65 -36.13 7.02
CA SER A 402 0.49 -36.16 5.56
C SER A 402 -0.93 -35.88 5.04
N THR A 403 -1.87 -35.54 5.91
CA THR A 403 -3.29 -35.30 5.60
C THR A 403 -3.72 -33.84 5.85
N GLY A 404 -2.79 -32.90 6.07
CA GLY A 404 -3.12 -31.47 6.09
C GLY A 404 -3.79 -30.93 7.36
N GLU A 405 -3.93 -31.71 8.44
CA GLU A 405 -4.51 -31.24 9.70
C GLU A 405 -3.44 -30.99 10.78
N CYS A 406 -3.50 -29.81 11.39
CA CYS A 406 -2.67 -29.42 12.53
C CYS A 406 -3.41 -29.71 13.84
N ARG A 407 -3.00 -30.72 14.61
CA ARG A 407 -3.50 -30.96 15.98
C ARG A 407 -2.52 -30.43 17.01
N CYS A 408 -2.89 -29.34 17.66
CA CYS A 408 -2.21 -28.86 18.85
C CYS A 408 -2.73 -29.61 20.10
N ARG A 409 -1.87 -30.38 20.77
CA ARG A 409 -2.18 -30.88 22.12
C ARG A 409 -1.86 -29.82 23.16
N ALA A 410 -2.89 -29.19 23.69
CA ALA A 410 -2.79 -28.38 24.91
C ALA A 410 -2.84 -29.32 26.12
N ARG A 411 -1.83 -29.28 26.98
CA ARG A 411 -1.89 -29.90 28.32
C ARG A 411 -2.81 -29.09 29.21
N SER A 412 -3.78 -29.80 29.77
CA SER A 412 -4.82 -29.33 30.69
C SER A 412 -4.29 -28.53 31.86
N TRP A 413 -4.89 -27.37 32.10
CA TRP A 413 -5.06 -26.83 33.45
C TRP A 413 -6.54 -26.74 33.74
N ARG A 414 -6.97 -27.49 34.73
CA ARG A 414 -8.30 -27.43 35.33
C ARG A 414 -8.40 -26.14 36.15
N ARG A 415 -9.46 -25.36 35.95
CA ARG A 415 -10.28 -24.81 37.02
C ARG A 415 -11.58 -24.20 36.45
N SER A 416 -12.64 -24.84 36.90
CA SER A 416 -13.96 -24.40 37.37
C SER A 416 -14.78 -23.34 36.61
N ARG A 417 -15.89 -23.82 36.10
CA ARG A 417 -17.31 -23.33 36.14
C ARG A 417 -17.51 -21.80 36.13
N SER A 418 -18.27 -21.20 35.23
CA SER A 418 -19.72 -21.32 35.07
C SER A 418 -20.21 -20.39 33.95
N SER A 419 -21.35 -20.75 33.41
CA SER A 419 -22.37 -19.97 32.70
C SER A 419 -22.14 -19.64 31.22
N SER A 420 -22.99 -20.26 30.44
CA SER A 420 -23.41 -20.00 29.08
C SER A 420 -24.03 -18.62 28.92
N GLU A 421 -23.58 -17.83 27.94
CA GLU A 421 -24.44 -16.84 27.31
C GLU A 421 -24.08 -16.70 25.82
N ARG A 422 -25.13 -16.72 25.02
CA ARG A 422 -25.09 -16.58 23.57
C ARG A 422 -24.72 -15.14 23.23
N CYS A 423 -23.68 -14.92 22.46
CA CYS A 423 -23.31 -13.62 21.93
C CYS A 423 -23.88 -13.45 20.52
N GLY A 424 -24.90 -12.61 20.44
CA GLY A 424 -25.43 -12.11 19.18
C GLY A 424 -24.55 -10.95 18.71
N THR A 425 -24.17 -11.02 17.46
CA THR A 425 -23.33 -10.04 16.78
C THR A 425 -24.09 -8.73 16.54
N GLN A 426 -23.77 -7.69 17.29
CA GLN A 426 -23.90 -6.28 16.90
C GLN A 426 -22.89 -5.47 17.72
N SER A 427 -21.74 -5.15 17.13
CA SER A 427 -20.79 -4.23 17.72
C SER A 427 -20.90 -2.85 17.07
N SER A 428 -21.69 -1.98 17.68
CA SER A 428 -21.59 -0.55 17.45
C SER A 428 -20.60 0.02 18.47
N ALA A 429 -19.46 0.49 18.02
CA ALA A 429 -18.50 1.19 18.87
C ALA A 429 -19.07 2.58 19.21
N ARG A 430 -19.50 2.77 20.47
CA ARG A 430 -19.83 4.08 21.01
C ARG A 430 -18.57 4.72 21.54
N PHE A 431 -18.11 5.81 20.93
CA PHE A 431 -17.10 6.68 21.51
C PHE A 431 -17.71 7.59 22.59
N VAL A 432 -17.10 7.59 23.77
CA VAL A 432 -17.53 8.37 24.93
C VAL A 432 -17.02 9.80 24.81
N ARG A 433 -17.93 10.76 24.81
CA ARG A 433 -17.69 12.19 24.91
C ARG A 433 -17.11 12.53 26.28
N ARG A 434 -15.93 13.13 26.34
CA ARG A 434 -15.39 13.73 27.55
C ARG A 434 -15.88 15.17 27.67
N GLU A 435 -16.84 15.42 28.54
CA GLU A 435 -17.27 16.78 28.89
C GLU A 435 -16.14 17.52 29.63
N ARG A 436 -15.85 18.72 29.18
CA ARG A 436 -14.98 19.66 29.90
C ARG A 436 -15.77 20.24 31.08
N ARG A 437 -15.43 19.86 32.29
CA ARG A 437 -15.80 20.63 33.47
C ARG A 437 -14.90 21.86 33.57
N GLY A 438 -15.50 23.02 33.39
CA GLY A 438 -14.85 24.30 33.64
C GLY A 438 -14.57 24.48 35.15
N ASN A 439 -13.31 24.59 35.51
CA ASN A 439 -12.90 25.05 36.82
C ASN A 439 -12.87 26.56 36.81
N GLY A 440 -13.94 27.17 37.32
CA GLY A 440 -13.98 28.57 37.66
C GLY A 440 -13.13 28.86 38.91
N ARG A 441 -11.92 29.38 38.72
CA ARG A 441 -11.17 30.03 39.80
C ARG A 441 -11.51 31.51 39.85
N ARG A 442 -12.27 31.90 40.86
CA ARG A 442 -12.41 33.30 41.26
C ARG A 442 -11.04 33.78 41.81
N LEU A 443 -10.45 34.73 41.14
CA LEU A 443 -9.34 35.53 41.71
C LEU A 443 -9.93 36.65 42.53
N ARG A 444 -9.64 36.65 43.85
CA ARG A 444 -9.79 37.82 44.74
C ARG A 444 -8.52 38.67 44.55
N GLY A 445 -8.69 39.95 44.22
CA GLY A 445 -7.60 40.93 44.23
C GLY A 445 -7.22 41.36 45.66
N PRO A 446 -5.99 41.83 45.82
CA PRO A 446 -5.53 42.47 47.03
C PRO A 446 -5.76 44.00 46.99
N ARG A 447 -5.88 44.51 48.19
CA ARG A 447 -5.78 45.97 48.45
C ARG A 447 -4.38 46.49 48.11
#